data_17c23b8209607b437463f9c843d67e10
#
_entry.id   17c23b8209607b437463f9c843d67e10
#
_cell.length_a   1.000
_cell.length_b   1.000
_cell.length_c   1.000
_cell.angle_alpha   90.00
_cell.angle_beta   90.00
_cell.angle_gamma   90.00
#
_symmetry.space_group_name_H-M   'P 1'
#
loop_
_entity.id
_entity.type
_entity.pdbx_description
1 polymer ?
#
loop_
_entity_poly.entity_id
_entity_poly.type
_entity_poly.pdbx_seq_one_letter_code
_entity_poly.pdbx_strand_id
1 'polypeptide(L)'
;TFTEERGPLAEPGMNLKDGDYLLAIDGKPVRSTMNPSSLLVNKAGKTVVLTVNSSPSDTGARKISVRPIGTDQGLRYMDWVETNRRKVLELSGGKIGYMHVPNTGAEGFIGFARGYWANADKDALLIDERFNGGGDIAWYLVERLTRRTLGGLRSRHGDDIFYPWQSPMGPKAMLI
;
A
#
# COMPACT_ATOMS: atom_id res chain seq x y z
N THR A 1 -12.22 -7.05 -5.42
CA THR A 1 -11.20 -6.61 -6.37
C THR A 1 -10.44 -5.50 -5.69
N PHE A 2 -9.19 -5.75 -5.32
CA PHE A 2 -8.29 -4.72 -4.86
C PHE A 2 -8.00 -3.83 -6.07
N THR A 3 -8.58 -2.67 -6.12
CA THR A 3 -8.01 -1.58 -6.90
C THR A 3 -6.77 -1.15 -6.13
N GLU A 4 -5.59 -1.58 -6.59
CA GLU A 4 -4.35 -0.91 -6.21
C GLU A 4 -4.58 0.56 -6.56
N GLU A 5 -4.62 1.42 -5.55
CA GLU A 5 -4.64 2.86 -5.79
C GLU A 5 -3.34 3.22 -6.48
N ARG A 6 -3.42 3.53 -7.76
CA ARG A 6 -2.29 3.95 -8.56
C ARG A 6 -2.31 5.45 -8.71
N GLY A 7 -1.12 6.04 -8.68
CA GLY A 7 -1.00 7.44 -9.06
C GLY A 7 -1.37 7.64 -10.54
N PRO A 8 -1.92 8.81 -10.92
CA PRO A 8 -2.37 9.06 -12.28
C PRO A 8 -1.31 8.83 -13.37
N LEU A 9 -0.04 8.94 -13.02
CA LEU A 9 1.08 8.70 -13.94
C LEU A 9 1.48 7.24 -14.05
N ALA A 10 1.01 6.39 -13.13
CA ALA A 10 1.24 4.93 -13.13
C ALA A 10 0.09 4.14 -13.80
N GLU A 11 -0.90 4.83 -14.35
CA GLU A 11 -2.00 4.18 -15.07
C GLU A 11 -1.51 3.46 -16.33
N PRO A 12 -2.14 2.33 -16.69
CA PRO A 12 -1.79 1.62 -17.91
C PRO A 12 -1.86 2.52 -19.15
N GLY A 13 -0.85 2.46 -19.99
CA GLY A 13 -0.76 3.28 -21.20
C GLY A 13 -0.03 4.61 -21.05
N MET A 14 0.29 5.05 -19.84
CA MET A 14 1.07 6.29 -19.63
C MET A 14 2.51 6.15 -20.13
N ASN A 15 3.09 4.97 -20.02
CA ASN A 15 4.45 4.65 -20.49
C ASN A 15 5.52 5.65 -19.99
N LEU A 16 5.35 6.15 -18.77
CA LEU A 16 6.33 6.98 -18.08
C LEU A 16 7.31 6.12 -17.29
N LYS A 17 8.52 6.58 -17.18
CA LYS A 17 9.58 5.95 -16.41
C LYS A 17 10.19 6.95 -15.44
N ASP A 18 10.76 6.44 -14.36
CA ASP A 18 11.57 7.25 -13.47
C ASP A 18 12.75 7.83 -14.27
N GLY A 19 12.95 9.14 -14.13
CA GLY A 19 13.94 9.89 -14.90
C GLY A 19 13.40 10.59 -16.14
N ASP A 20 12.15 10.34 -16.57
CA ASP A 20 11.54 11.15 -17.63
C ASP A 20 11.36 12.60 -17.20
N TYR A 21 11.52 13.52 -18.15
CA TYR A 21 11.41 14.96 -17.94
C TYR A 21 10.00 15.45 -18.23
N LEU A 22 9.46 16.26 -17.32
CA LEU A 22 8.24 17.02 -17.53
C LEU A 22 8.60 18.37 -18.15
N LEU A 23 8.30 18.57 -19.42
CA LEU A 23 8.67 19.76 -20.18
C LEU A 23 7.61 20.85 -20.15
N ALA A 24 6.31 20.47 -20.18
CA ALA A 24 5.21 21.44 -20.11
C ALA A 24 3.94 20.82 -19.51
N ILE A 25 3.07 21.68 -18.97
CA ILE A 25 1.71 21.37 -18.50
C ILE A 25 0.74 22.29 -19.23
N ASP A 26 -0.21 21.73 -19.99
CA ASP A 26 -1.16 22.47 -20.83
C ASP A 26 -0.45 23.51 -21.73
N GLY A 27 0.68 23.13 -22.30
CA GLY A 27 1.51 24.00 -23.16
C GLY A 27 2.35 25.06 -22.42
N LYS A 28 2.22 25.15 -21.09
CA LYS A 28 3.07 26.08 -20.30
C LYS A 28 4.36 25.38 -19.91
N PRO A 29 5.53 25.91 -20.29
CA PRO A 29 6.82 25.30 -20.00
C PRO A 29 7.06 25.14 -18.50
N VAL A 30 7.58 23.97 -18.10
CA VAL A 30 8.08 23.71 -16.74
C VAL A 30 9.57 24.03 -16.72
N ARG A 31 9.99 24.86 -15.77
CA ARG A 31 11.39 25.25 -15.59
C ARG A 31 11.93 24.73 -14.27
N SER A 32 13.21 24.44 -14.20
CA SER A 32 13.88 23.96 -12.98
C SER A 32 13.75 24.89 -11.76
N THR A 33 13.49 26.17 -12.02
CA THR A 33 13.35 27.21 -10.98
C THR A 33 11.91 27.36 -10.45
N MET A 34 10.94 26.60 -10.97
CA MET A 34 9.54 26.71 -10.56
C MET A 34 9.03 25.41 -9.91
N ASN A 35 8.03 25.56 -9.06
CA ASN A 35 7.27 24.40 -8.58
C ASN A 35 6.21 24.01 -9.64
N PRO A 36 6.30 22.81 -10.26
CA PRO A 36 5.35 22.38 -11.28
C PRO A 36 3.90 22.35 -10.78
N SER A 37 3.67 22.11 -9.47
CA SER A 37 2.34 22.10 -8.87
C SER A 37 1.62 23.43 -9.00
N SER A 38 2.33 24.55 -9.17
CA SER A 38 1.70 25.86 -9.42
C SER A 38 0.87 25.89 -10.71
N LEU A 39 1.22 25.08 -11.70
CA LEU A 39 0.48 24.92 -12.95
C LEU A 39 -0.72 23.99 -12.83
N LEU A 40 -0.85 23.27 -11.71
CA LEU A 40 -1.93 22.32 -11.42
C LEU A 40 -2.98 22.87 -10.45
N VAL A 41 -2.84 24.10 -9.99
CA VAL A 41 -3.82 24.74 -9.08
C VAL A 41 -5.20 24.72 -9.71
N ASN A 42 -6.21 24.26 -8.93
CA ASN A 42 -7.61 24.11 -9.35
C ASN A 42 -7.83 23.14 -10.54
N LYS A 43 -6.90 22.21 -10.78
CA LYS A 43 -6.99 21.21 -11.85
C LYS A 43 -7.24 19.78 -11.36
N ALA A 44 -7.38 19.56 -10.06
CA ALA A 44 -7.73 18.25 -9.52
C ALA A 44 -9.01 17.70 -10.18
N GLY A 45 -8.95 16.47 -10.67
CA GLY A 45 -10.05 15.80 -11.39
C GLY A 45 -10.31 16.31 -12.83
N LYS A 46 -9.63 17.36 -13.28
CA LYS A 46 -9.73 17.86 -14.65
C LYS A 46 -8.64 17.27 -15.53
N THR A 47 -8.93 17.03 -16.80
CA THR A 47 -7.90 16.57 -17.73
C THR A 47 -6.89 17.68 -18.00
N VAL A 48 -5.61 17.37 -17.83
CA VAL A 48 -4.47 18.22 -18.22
C VAL A 48 -3.58 17.46 -19.19
N VAL A 49 -2.87 18.19 -20.04
CA VAL A 49 -1.93 17.63 -21.01
C VAL A 49 -0.52 17.88 -20.52
N LEU A 50 0.23 16.81 -20.28
CA LEU A 50 1.64 16.87 -19.95
C LEU A 50 2.46 16.64 -21.22
N THR A 51 3.50 17.45 -21.44
CA THR A 51 4.53 17.20 -22.44
C THR A 51 5.72 16.59 -21.73
N VAL A 52 6.13 15.39 -22.12
CA VAL A 52 7.16 14.60 -21.45
C VAL A 52 8.16 14.01 -22.43
N ASN A 53 9.38 13.79 -21.98
CA ASN A 53 10.43 13.16 -22.79
C ASN A 53 11.44 12.44 -21.88
N SER A 54 12.21 11.53 -22.45
CA SER A 54 13.35 10.88 -21.79
C SER A 54 14.59 11.78 -21.69
N SER A 55 14.59 12.93 -22.34
CA SER A 55 15.65 13.94 -22.31
C SER A 55 15.06 15.35 -22.13
N PRO A 56 15.84 16.34 -21.65
CA PRO A 56 15.35 17.71 -21.47
C PRO A 56 15.30 18.49 -22.83
N SER A 57 14.61 17.89 -23.80
CA SER A 57 14.50 18.41 -25.17
C SER A 57 13.07 18.24 -25.68
N ASP A 58 12.61 19.20 -26.49
CA ASP A 58 11.31 19.10 -27.16
C ASP A 58 11.35 18.13 -28.35
N THR A 59 12.53 17.82 -28.87
CA THR A 59 12.68 16.84 -29.95
C THR A 59 12.37 15.44 -29.46
N GLY A 60 11.34 14.83 -30.04
CA GLY A 60 10.84 13.51 -29.61
C GLY A 60 9.92 13.55 -28.39
N ALA A 61 9.58 14.73 -27.88
CA ALA A 61 8.63 14.86 -26.78
C ALA A 61 7.24 14.35 -27.18
N ARG A 62 6.55 13.75 -26.22
CA ARG A 62 5.19 13.22 -26.39
C ARG A 62 4.22 13.88 -25.42
N LYS A 63 2.97 13.92 -25.80
CA LYS A 63 1.89 14.45 -24.98
C LYS A 63 1.08 13.32 -24.37
N ILE A 64 0.81 13.41 -23.08
CA ILE A 64 -0.07 12.48 -22.35
C ILE A 64 -1.15 13.27 -21.64
N SER A 65 -2.34 12.69 -21.56
CA SER A 65 -3.46 13.30 -20.85
C SER A 65 -3.63 12.59 -19.50
N VAL A 66 -3.65 13.38 -18.42
CA VAL A 66 -3.83 12.86 -17.06
C VAL A 66 -4.88 13.67 -16.30
N ARG A 67 -5.43 13.10 -15.24
CA ARG A 67 -6.29 13.81 -14.28
C ARG A 67 -5.56 13.91 -12.96
N PRO A 68 -5.04 15.09 -12.59
CA PRO A 68 -4.39 15.28 -11.30
C PRO A 68 -5.34 14.96 -10.15
N ILE A 69 -4.81 14.36 -9.10
CA ILE A 69 -5.52 14.11 -7.84
C ILE A 69 -5.39 15.32 -6.92
N GLY A 70 -6.33 15.49 -6.00
CA GLY A 70 -6.31 16.60 -5.03
C GLY A 70 -5.27 16.42 -3.93
N THR A 71 -4.94 15.19 -3.61
CA THR A 71 -3.93 14.81 -2.61
C THR A 71 -3.31 13.46 -2.97
N ASP A 72 -2.05 13.29 -2.65
CA ASP A 72 -1.31 12.03 -2.78
C ASP A 72 -1.14 11.29 -1.43
N GLN A 73 -1.81 11.77 -0.39
CA GLN A 73 -1.65 11.26 0.97
C GLN A 73 -1.95 9.75 1.06
N GLY A 74 -3.03 9.29 0.44
CA GLY A 74 -3.37 7.86 0.39
C GLY A 74 -2.30 7.04 -0.31
N LEU A 75 -1.77 7.53 -1.45
CA LEU A 75 -0.71 6.86 -2.19
C LEU A 75 0.59 6.76 -1.38
N ARG A 76 0.99 7.85 -0.70
CA ARG A 76 2.17 7.86 0.18
C ARG A 76 2.00 6.92 1.36
N TYR A 77 0.79 6.88 1.93
CA TYR A 77 0.48 5.96 3.01
C TYR A 77 0.63 4.50 2.55
N MET A 78 0.04 4.14 1.42
CA MET A 78 0.13 2.78 0.88
C MET A 78 1.58 2.40 0.53
N ASP A 79 2.35 3.30 -0.05
CA ASP A 79 3.77 3.10 -0.34
C ASP A 79 4.59 2.88 0.95
N TRP A 80 4.29 3.65 2.01
CA TRP A 80 4.93 3.48 3.31
C TRP A 80 4.62 2.11 3.93
N VAL A 81 3.34 1.68 3.91
CA VAL A 81 2.93 0.36 4.40
C VAL A 81 3.62 -0.76 3.64
N GLU A 82 3.62 -0.68 2.31
CA GLU A 82 4.23 -1.70 1.45
C GLU A 82 5.75 -1.75 1.58
N THR A 83 6.39 -0.59 1.74
CA THR A 83 7.84 -0.50 1.99
C THR A 83 8.20 -1.16 3.32
N ASN A 84 7.43 -0.92 4.39
CA ASN A 84 7.65 -1.57 5.67
C ASN A 84 7.42 -3.09 5.56
N ARG A 85 6.37 -3.52 4.87
CA ARG A 85 6.08 -4.93 4.63
C ARG A 85 7.24 -5.64 3.93
N ARG A 86 7.74 -5.07 2.84
CA ARG A 86 8.90 -5.62 2.10
C ARG A 86 10.14 -5.70 2.98
N LYS A 87 10.42 -4.65 3.75
CA LYS A 87 11.56 -4.61 4.67
C LYS A 87 11.49 -5.70 5.73
N VAL A 88 10.32 -5.92 6.33
CA VAL A 88 10.14 -6.98 7.34
C VAL A 88 10.33 -8.37 6.71
N LEU A 89 9.75 -8.61 5.54
CA LEU A 89 9.91 -9.88 4.83
C LEU A 89 11.38 -10.13 4.46
N GLU A 90 12.08 -9.14 3.94
CA GLU A 90 13.49 -9.24 3.56
C GLU A 90 14.37 -9.54 4.79
N LEU A 91 14.27 -8.74 5.85
CA LEU A 91 15.08 -8.90 7.05
C LEU A 91 14.82 -10.21 7.79
N SER A 92 13.64 -10.79 7.67
CA SER A 92 13.27 -12.05 8.31
C SER A 92 13.45 -13.28 7.41
N GLY A 93 13.89 -13.11 6.17
CA GLY A 93 13.92 -14.19 5.18
C GLY A 93 12.51 -14.74 4.90
N GLY A 94 11.49 -13.89 4.92
CA GLY A 94 10.10 -14.25 4.63
C GLY A 94 9.33 -14.87 5.81
N LYS A 95 9.94 -14.99 6.98
CA LYS A 95 9.37 -15.70 8.14
C LYS A 95 8.41 -14.87 8.97
N ILE A 96 8.57 -13.55 9.01
CA ILE A 96 7.74 -12.64 9.79
C ILE A 96 6.73 -11.95 8.86
N GLY A 97 5.46 -12.09 9.20
CA GLY A 97 4.39 -11.33 8.55
C GLY A 97 4.33 -9.91 9.10
N TYR A 98 3.91 -8.97 8.27
CA TYR A 98 3.69 -7.58 8.64
C TYR A 98 2.29 -7.14 8.25
N MET A 99 1.63 -6.41 9.13
CA MET A 99 0.39 -5.70 8.84
C MET A 99 0.38 -4.35 9.54
N HIS A 100 -0.20 -3.34 8.89
CA HIS A 100 -0.49 -2.06 9.48
C HIS A 100 -1.98 -1.94 9.77
N VAL A 101 -2.33 -1.43 10.95
CA VAL A 101 -3.70 -1.20 11.41
C VAL A 101 -3.91 0.31 11.61
N PRO A 102 -4.47 1.03 10.62
CA PRO A 102 -4.58 2.49 10.66
C PRO A 102 -5.62 3.01 11.64
N ASN A 103 -6.58 2.17 11.98
CA ASN A 103 -7.64 2.46 12.96
C ASN A 103 -8.30 1.14 13.40
N THR A 104 -9.09 1.21 14.45
CA THR A 104 -9.92 0.09 14.92
C THR A 104 -11.41 0.31 14.60
N GLY A 105 -11.71 1.00 13.51
CA GLY A 105 -13.03 1.11 12.89
C GLY A 105 -13.22 0.13 11.73
N ALA A 106 -14.23 0.36 10.89
CA ALA A 106 -14.58 -0.53 9.77
C ALA A 106 -13.44 -0.70 8.75
N GLU A 107 -12.71 0.36 8.44
CA GLU A 107 -11.59 0.33 7.50
C GLU A 107 -10.43 -0.50 8.05
N GLY A 108 -10.06 -0.24 9.31
CA GLY A 108 -9.01 -1.00 10.01
C GLY A 108 -9.38 -2.47 10.18
N PHE A 109 -10.68 -2.80 10.39
CA PHE A 109 -11.17 -4.17 10.43
C PHE A 109 -10.89 -4.91 9.11
N ILE A 110 -11.19 -4.28 7.99
CA ILE A 110 -10.93 -4.88 6.66
C ILE A 110 -9.42 -5.07 6.45
N GLY A 111 -8.62 -4.06 6.80
CA GLY A 111 -7.16 -4.13 6.71
C GLY A 111 -6.58 -5.24 7.58
N PHE A 112 -7.03 -5.29 8.84
CA PHE A 112 -6.64 -6.33 9.80
C PHE A 112 -7.01 -7.74 9.29
N ALA A 113 -8.26 -7.95 8.89
CA ALA A 113 -8.70 -9.26 8.40
C ALA A 113 -7.83 -9.74 7.22
N ARG A 114 -7.56 -8.87 6.26
CA ARG A 114 -6.69 -9.18 5.11
C ARG A 114 -5.26 -9.49 5.54
N GLY A 115 -4.68 -8.64 6.38
CA GLY A 115 -3.31 -8.81 6.87
C GLY A 115 -3.17 -10.08 7.71
N TYR A 116 -4.14 -10.37 8.57
CA TYR A 116 -4.18 -11.58 9.38
C TYR A 116 -4.18 -12.85 8.52
N TRP A 117 -5.08 -12.92 7.53
CA TRP A 117 -5.16 -14.09 6.65
C TRP A 117 -3.96 -14.23 5.73
N ALA A 118 -3.43 -13.12 5.20
CA ALA A 118 -2.26 -13.11 4.33
C ALA A 118 -0.97 -13.55 5.03
N ASN A 119 -0.92 -13.50 6.35
CA ASN A 119 0.25 -13.83 7.15
C ASN A 119 0.03 -15.04 8.08
N ALA A 120 -1.06 -15.80 7.89
CA ALA A 120 -1.40 -16.92 8.76
C ALA A 120 -0.41 -18.09 8.69
N ASP A 121 0.37 -18.18 7.61
CA ASP A 121 1.44 -19.15 7.37
C ASP A 121 2.81 -18.71 7.90
N LYS A 122 2.93 -17.52 8.46
CA LYS A 122 4.21 -16.98 8.93
C LYS A 122 4.55 -17.48 10.34
N ASP A 123 5.84 -17.58 10.60
CA ASP A 123 6.37 -18.02 11.90
C ASP A 123 6.08 -17.00 13.02
N ALA A 124 5.92 -15.72 12.68
CA ALA A 124 5.64 -14.63 13.61
C ALA A 124 4.90 -13.49 12.91
N LEU A 125 4.29 -12.59 13.70
CA LEU A 125 3.61 -11.39 13.21
C LEU A 125 4.17 -10.12 13.84
N LEU A 126 4.40 -9.11 13.00
CA LEU A 126 4.63 -7.73 13.42
C LEU A 126 3.39 -6.90 13.04
N ILE A 127 2.69 -6.42 14.07
CA ILE A 127 1.51 -5.57 13.94
C ILE A 127 1.96 -4.12 14.15
N ASP A 128 1.74 -3.28 13.17
CA ASP A 128 2.12 -1.88 13.21
C ASP A 128 0.87 -1.02 13.41
N GLU A 129 0.73 -0.45 14.59
CA GLU A 129 -0.36 0.46 14.97
C GLU A 129 0.10 1.92 15.06
N ARG A 130 1.27 2.21 14.57
CA ARG A 130 1.72 3.62 14.52
C ARG A 130 0.73 4.43 13.70
N PHE A 131 0.38 5.61 14.24
CA PHE A 131 -0.64 6.51 13.67
C PHE A 131 -2.06 5.94 13.67
N ASN A 132 -2.34 4.92 14.52
CA ASN A 132 -3.70 4.41 14.67
C ASN A 132 -4.63 5.50 15.22
N GLY A 133 -5.72 5.75 14.53
CA GLY A 133 -6.73 6.76 14.88
C GLY A 133 -7.77 6.31 15.91
N GLY A 134 -7.65 5.06 16.46
CA GLY A 134 -8.64 4.50 17.39
C GLY A 134 -9.87 3.90 16.71
N GLY A 135 -10.88 3.54 17.49
CA GLY A 135 -12.16 2.93 17.05
C GLY A 135 -12.66 1.86 18.02
N ASP A 136 -13.72 1.14 17.65
CA ASP A 136 -14.50 0.33 18.58
C ASP A 136 -14.22 -1.19 18.50
N ILE A 137 -13.41 -1.66 17.54
CA ILE A 137 -13.22 -3.10 17.31
C ILE A 137 -11.90 -3.65 17.85
N ALA A 138 -11.18 -2.91 18.70
CA ALA A 138 -9.91 -3.36 19.28
C ALA A 138 -10.03 -4.73 19.96
N TRP A 139 -11.15 -4.99 20.65
CA TRP A 139 -11.43 -6.27 21.28
C TRP A 139 -11.44 -7.45 20.30
N TYR A 140 -11.91 -7.23 19.06
CA TYR A 140 -11.92 -8.27 18.02
C TYR A 140 -10.49 -8.60 17.57
N LEU A 141 -9.64 -7.59 17.42
CA LEU A 141 -8.23 -7.78 17.06
C LEU A 141 -7.53 -8.61 18.14
N VAL A 142 -7.72 -8.23 19.41
CA VAL A 142 -7.14 -8.94 20.55
C VAL A 142 -7.64 -10.40 20.57
N GLU A 143 -8.93 -10.64 20.40
CA GLU A 143 -9.50 -12.00 20.35
C GLU A 143 -8.84 -12.83 19.25
N ARG A 144 -8.65 -12.28 18.07
CA ARG A 144 -8.00 -12.99 16.95
C ARG A 144 -6.51 -13.26 17.18
N LEU A 145 -5.80 -12.28 17.70
CA LEU A 145 -4.36 -12.39 17.93
C LEU A 145 -4.01 -13.30 19.11
N THR A 146 -4.92 -13.49 20.06
CA THR A 146 -4.71 -14.35 21.24
C THR A 146 -5.28 -15.75 21.09
N ARG A 147 -5.87 -16.09 19.94
CA ARG A 147 -6.39 -17.44 19.68
C ARG A 147 -5.33 -18.51 19.90
N ARG A 148 -5.74 -19.57 20.57
CA ARG A 148 -4.91 -20.77 20.76
C ARG A 148 -5.49 -21.91 19.92
N THR A 149 -4.63 -22.80 19.48
CA THR A 149 -5.05 -24.06 18.90
C THR A 149 -5.74 -24.90 19.98
N LEU A 150 -6.98 -25.32 19.72
CA LEU A 150 -7.79 -26.11 20.62
C LEU A 150 -7.71 -27.61 20.29
N GLY A 151 -7.36 -27.94 19.06
CA GLY A 151 -7.25 -29.33 18.60
C GLY A 151 -6.84 -29.35 17.14
N GLY A 152 -6.69 -30.56 16.61
CA GLY A 152 -6.37 -30.80 15.22
C GLY A 152 -6.90 -32.09 14.69
N LEU A 153 -7.00 -32.19 13.37
CA LEU A 153 -7.27 -33.42 12.64
C LEU A 153 -6.05 -33.81 11.85
N ARG A 154 -5.66 -35.09 12.00
CA ARG A 154 -4.64 -35.70 11.14
C ARG A 154 -5.32 -36.61 10.14
N SER A 155 -5.23 -36.31 8.87
CA SER A 155 -5.73 -37.19 7.83
C SER A 155 -4.67 -38.23 7.45
N ARG A 156 -5.13 -39.37 6.90
CA ARG A 156 -4.20 -40.42 6.43
C ARG A 156 -3.34 -39.99 5.24
N HIS A 157 -3.85 -39.04 4.44
CA HIS A 157 -3.25 -38.62 3.16
C HIS A 157 -3.39 -37.10 2.97
N GLY A 158 -2.92 -36.28 3.90
CA GLY A 158 -2.97 -34.84 3.80
C GLY A 158 -2.30 -34.16 4.97
N ASP A 159 -2.26 -32.84 4.91
CA ASP A 159 -1.68 -32.02 5.95
C ASP A 159 -2.55 -32.04 7.22
N ASP A 160 -1.92 -31.81 8.35
CA ASP A 160 -2.60 -31.64 9.62
C ASP A 160 -3.44 -30.36 9.59
N ILE A 161 -4.67 -30.42 10.01
CA ILE A 161 -5.59 -29.27 10.10
C ILE A 161 -5.80 -28.93 11.57
N PHE A 162 -5.54 -27.68 11.94
CA PHE A 162 -5.68 -27.20 13.30
C PHE A 162 -6.93 -26.33 13.48
N TYR A 163 -7.53 -26.36 14.67
CA TYR A 163 -8.72 -25.60 15.01
C TYR A 163 -8.46 -24.68 16.22
N PRO A 164 -8.95 -23.42 16.22
CA PRO A 164 -9.60 -22.73 15.10
C PRO A 164 -8.63 -22.58 13.93
N TRP A 165 -9.19 -22.65 12.73
CA TRP A 165 -8.39 -22.53 11.52
C TRP A 165 -7.62 -21.23 11.49
N GLN A 166 -6.33 -21.31 11.10
CA GLN A 166 -5.42 -20.17 11.01
C GLN A 166 -5.30 -19.35 12.32
N SER A 167 -5.05 -20.06 13.40
CA SER A 167 -4.57 -19.41 14.62
C SER A 167 -3.08 -19.14 14.47
N PRO A 168 -2.61 -17.88 14.46
CA PRO A 168 -1.18 -17.60 14.38
C PRO A 168 -0.52 -18.06 15.67
N MET A 169 0.26 -19.13 15.59
CA MET A 169 0.86 -19.77 16.75
C MET A 169 2.17 -19.14 17.20
N GLY A 170 2.81 -18.39 16.32
CA GLY A 170 4.10 -17.76 16.57
C GLY A 170 4.02 -16.52 17.46
N PRO A 171 5.20 -15.99 17.83
CA PRO A 171 5.30 -14.74 18.58
C PRO A 171 4.72 -13.57 17.79
N LYS A 172 4.22 -12.58 18.55
CA LYS A 172 3.65 -11.36 18.01
C LYS A 172 4.30 -10.16 18.69
N ALA A 173 4.67 -9.17 17.88
CA ALA A 173 5.16 -7.89 18.36
C ALA A 173 4.28 -6.77 17.78
N MET A 174 4.14 -5.70 18.55
CA MET A 174 3.35 -4.53 18.17
C MET A 174 4.21 -3.28 18.22
N LEU A 175 4.12 -2.47 17.17
CA LEU A 175 4.65 -1.11 17.14
C LEU A 175 3.52 -0.14 17.43
N ILE A 176 3.71 0.79 18.38
CA ILE A 176 2.74 1.80 18.81
C ILE A 176 3.34 3.20 18.72
#